data_d86f1fdb3e965edc1d1395a0e1b61074
#
_entry.id   d86f1fdb3e965edc1d1395a0e1b61074
#
_cell.length_a   1.000
_cell.length_b   1.000
_cell.length_c   1.000
_cell.angle_alpha   90.00
_cell.angle_beta   90.00
_cell.angle_gamma   90.00
#
_symmetry.space_group_name_H-M   'P 1'
#
loop_
_entity.id
_entity.type
_entity.pdbx_description
1 polymer ?
#
loop_
_entity_poly.entity_id
_entity_poly.type
_entity_poly.pdbx_seq_one_letter_code
_entity_poly.pdbx_strand_id
1 'polypeptide(L)'
;MNNELIKRIISSIILIPIVLFFIIKGSFFFIFFICVCFCIISYEWHMMSKNKPYYFYGLLFLFFSFLTIYSLRIDTNDYLATLLVATICVSTDIGGYVFGKLFKGPKLTKYSPNKTYAGMFGGYFLSLISVTVIPFFKIDLMQFSEFLFVIGISSVSQIGDIVISYFKRLSKIKDTGKIIPGHGGLLDRVDGMIFAFPFAFIIFFIGLF
;
A
#
# COMPACT_ATOMS: atom_id res chain seq x y z
N MET A 1 9.26 -24.41 13.32
CA MET A 1 8.86 -23.14 12.69
C MET A 1 8.04 -23.48 11.45
N ASN A 2 6.81 -22.98 11.28
CA ASN A 2 5.96 -23.35 10.15
C ASN A 2 6.60 -22.97 8.83
N ASN A 3 6.69 -23.89 7.85
CA ASN A 3 7.26 -23.63 6.53
C ASN A 3 6.68 -22.40 5.82
N GLU A 4 5.42 -22.06 6.09
CA GLU A 4 4.77 -20.85 5.59
C GLU A 4 5.36 -19.55 6.17
N LEU A 5 5.73 -19.54 7.45
CA LEU A 5 6.31 -18.38 8.11
C LEU A 5 7.73 -18.13 7.59
N ILE A 6 8.50 -19.19 7.36
CA ILE A 6 9.84 -19.10 6.75
C ILE A 6 9.76 -18.51 5.35
N LYS A 7 8.83 -18.99 4.50
CA LYS A 7 8.62 -18.46 3.14
C LYS A 7 8.28 -16.96 3.17
N ARG A 8 7.44 -16.52 4.10
CA ARG A 8 7.08 -15.10 4.26
C ARG A 8 8.29 -14.25 4.65
N ILE A 9 9.08 -14.68 5.62
CA ILE A 9 10.28 -13.94 6.04
C ILE A 9 11.27 -13.83 4.88
N ILE A 10 11.57 -14.94 4.19
CA ILE A 10 12.51 -14.95 3.07
C ILE A 10 12.03 -14.02 1.93
N SER A 11 10.77 -14.12 1.54
CA SER A 11 10.23 -13.25 0.47
C SER A 11 10.26 -11.77 0.85
N SER A 12 9.97 -11.39 2.10
CA SER A 12 10.09 -10.00 2.54
C SER A 12 11.53 -9.50 2.55
N ILE A 13 12.49 -10.32 3.02
CA ILE A 13 13.93 -9.96 3.04
C ILE A 13 14.45 -9.73 1.63
N ILE A 14 13.93 -10.43 0.62
CA ILE A 14 14.33 -10.26 -0.77
C ILE A 14 13.61 -9.06 -1.42
N LEU A 15 12.29 -8.94 -1.20
CA LEU A 15 11.48 -7.91 -1.86
C LEU A 15 11.80 -6.49 -1.40
N ILE A 16 12.01 -6.28 -0.10
CA ILE A 16 12.25 -4.94 0.45
C ILE A 16 13.50 -4.30 -0.18
N PRO A 17 14.70 -4.93 -0.20
CA PRO A 17 15.87 -4.35 -0.86
C PRO A 17 15.67 -4.11 -2.36
N ILE A 18 14.95 -5.00 -3.06
CA ILE A 18 14.68 -4.85 -4.49
C ILE A 18 13.83 -3.59 -4.73
N VAL A 19 12.73 -3.43 -3.99
CA VAL A 19 11.86 -2.25 -4.10
C VAL A 19 12.63 -0.96 -3.79
N LEU A 20 13.39 -0.95 -2.70
CA LEU A 20 14.22 0.21 -2.32
C LEU A 20 15.25 0.55 -3.39
N PHE A 21 15.94 -0.46 -3.94
CA PHE A 21 16.89 -0.26 -5.02
C PHE A 21 16.27 0.46 -6.22
N PHE A 22 15.12 0.00 -6.70
CA PHE A 22 14.45 0.60 -7.85
C PHE A 22 13.94 2.02 -7.57
N ILE A 23 13.39 2.26 -6.37
CA ILE A 23 12.92 3.59 -5.98
C ILE A 23 14.09 4.59 -5.89
N ILE A 24 15.19 4.19 -5.25
CA ILE A 24 16.36 5.08 -5.04
C ILE A 24 17.09 5.34 -6.38
N LYS A 25 17.33 4.30 -7.18
CA LYS A 25 18.00 4.45 -8.48
C LYS A 25 17.22 5.33 -9.44
N GLY A 26 15.89 5.24 -9.44
CA GLY A 26 15.05 6.07 -10.31
C GLY A 26 15.26 5.81 -11.80
N SER A 27 15.00 6.84 -12.64
CA SER A 27 15.19 6.81 -14.09
C SER A 27 14.64 5.54 -14.76
N PHE A 28 15.36 4.97 -15.71
CA PHE A 28 14.96 3.78 -16.46
C PHE A 28 14.64 2.57 -15.55
N PHE A 29 15.40 2.36 -14.48
CA PHE A 29 15.18 1.24 -13.57
C PHE A 29 13.84 1.32 -12.85
N PHE A 30 13.46 2.52 -12.41
CA PHE A 30 12.17 2.73 -11.77
C PHE A 30 11.01 2.53 -12.74
N ILE A 31 11.11 3.07 -13.96
CA ILE A 31 10.10 2.89 -15.01
C ILE A 31 9.91 1.39 -15.31
N PHE A 32 11.01 0.67 -15.52
CA PHE A 32 10.97 -0.77 -15.76
C PHE A 32 10.25 -1.50 -14.61
N PHE A 33 10.61 -1.21 -13.37
CA PHE A 33 10.01 -1.82 -12.19
C PHE A 33 8.50 -1.54 -12.11
N ILE A 34 8.09 -0.29 -12.30
CA ILE A 34 6.67 0.12 -12.28
C ILE A 34 5.89 -0.57 -13.40
N CYS A 35 6.44 -0.67 -14.61
CA CYS A 35 5.80 -1.39 -15.72
C CYS A 35 5.61 -2.87 -15.41
N VAL A 36 6.62 -3.53 -14.85
CA VAL A 36 6.53 -4.95 -14.45
C VAL A 36 5.46 -5.13 -13.37
N CYS A 37 5.45 -4.29 -12.33
CA CYS A 37 4.42 -4.33 -11.28
C CYS A 37 3.02 -4.09 -11.85
N PHE A 38 2.87 -3.12 -12.74
CA PHE A 38 1.60 -2.82 -13.41
C PHE A 38 1.08 -4.02 -14.22
N CYS A 39 1.94 -4.66 -15.01
CA CYS A 39 1.56 -5.85 -15.79
C CYS A 39 1.09 -7.00 -14.89
N ILE A 40 1.84 -7.28 -13.81
CA ILE A 40 1.49 -8.33 -12.86
C ILE A 40 0.14 -8.04 -12.18
N ILE A 41 -0.04 -6.83 -11.66
CA ILE A 41 -1.25 -6.44 -10.94
C ILE A 41 -2.46 -6.38 -11.88
N SER A 42 -2.27 -5.89 -13.11
CA SER A 42 -3.33 -5.90 -14.12
C SER A 42 -3.74 -7.31 -14.52
N TYR A 43 -2.78 -8.25 -14.60
CA TYR A 43 -3.08 -9.65 -14.81
C TYR A 43 -3.86 -10.27 -13.64
N GLU A 44 -3.45 -10.01 -12.39
CA GLU A 44 -4.18 -10.48 -11.21
C GLU A 44 -5.60 -9.90 -11.14
N TRP A 45 -5.75 -8.60 -11.44
CA TRP A 45 -7.07 -7.96 -11.56
C TRP A 45 -7.92 -8.61 -12.66
N HIS A 46 -7.33 -8.87 -13.83
CA HIS A 46 -8.01 -9.55 -14.93
C HIS A 46 -8.53 -10.93 -14.50
N MET A 47 -7.68 -11.74 -13.89
CA MET A 47 -8.07 -13.08 -13.43
C MET A 47 -9.19 -13.04 -12.39
N MET A 48 -9.22 -12.01 -11.55
CA MET A 48 -10.24 -11.81 -10.52
C MET A 48 -11.57 -11.31 -11.10
N SER A 49 -11.54 -10.44 -12.10
CA SER A 49 -12.70 -9.60 -12.47
C SER A 49 -13.14 -9.68 -13.93
N LYS A 50 -12.53 -10.53 -14.78
CA LYS A 50 -12.75 -10.57 -16.23
C LYS A 50 -14.21 -10.63 -16.71
N ASN A 51 -15.10 -11.21 -15.93
CA ASN A 51 -16.52 -11.32 -16.29
C ASN A 51 -17.42 -10.45 -15.40
N LYS A 52 -16.90 -9.38 -14.83
CA LYS A 52 -17.62 -8.51 -13.91
C LYS A 52 -17.78 -7.10 -14.48
N PRO A 53 -18.88 -6.40 -14.18
CA PRO A 53 -19.14 -5.06 -14.72
C PRO A 53 -18.09 -4.02 -14.27
N TYR A 54 -17.39 -4.25 -13.18
CA TYR A 54 -16.35 -3.36 -12.65
C TYR A 54 -14.95 -3.63 -13.24
N TYR A 55 -14.80 -4.59 -14.16
CA TYR A 55 -13.52 -4.98 -14.74
C TYR A 55 -12.76 -3.79 -15.35
N PHE A 56 -13.43 -3.08 -16.27
CA PHE A 56 -12.82 -1.97 -17.00
C PHE A 56 -12.47 -0.79 -16.07
N TYR A 57 -13.38 -0.44 -15.16
CA TYR A 57 -13.16 0.64 -14.20
C TYR A 57 -11.97 0.37 -13.28
N GLY A 58 -11.79 -0.88 -12.85
CA GLY A 58 -10.63 -1.27 -12.05
C GLY A 58 -9.31 -1.20 -12.80
N LEU A 59 -9.27 -1.60 -14.08
CA LEU A 59 -8.08 -1.44 -14.92
C LEU A 59 -7.72 0.04 -15.13
N LEU A 60 -8.72 0.88 -15.41
CA LEU A 60 -8.52 2.33 -15.55
C LEU A 60 -7.99 2.95 -14.26
N PHE A 61 -8.54 2.55 -13.12
CA PHE A 61 -8.06 3.01 -11.82
C PHE A 61 -6.63 2.56 -11.53
N LEU A 62 -6.28 1.30 -11.83
CA LEU A 62 -4.91 0.81 -11.68
C LEU A 62 -3.95 1.60 -12.56
N PHE A 63 -4.29 1.84 -13.82
CA PHE A 63 -3.48 2.65 -14.72
C PHE A 63 -3.26 4.06 -14.16
N PHE A 64 -4.32 4.73 -13.71
CA PHE A 64 -4.23 6.04 -13.06
C PHE A 64 -3.35 6.01 -11.81
N SER A 65 -3.52 4.99 -10.95
CA SER A 65 -2.70 4.83 -9.75
C SER A 65 -1.21 4.69 -10.07
N PHE A 66 -0.85 3.88 -11.06
CA PHE A 66 0.55 3.71 -11.47
C PHE A 66 1.11 4.98 -12.13
N LEU A 67 0.30 5.74 -12.86
CA LEU A 67 0.70 7.06 -13.36
C LEU A 67 1.02 8.02 -12.20
N THR A 68 0.23 8.05 -11.14
CA THR A 68 0.50 8.92 -9.99
C THR A 68 1.75 8.52 -9.22
N ILE A 69 2.06 7.21 -9.10
CA ILE A 69 3.32 6.74 -8.52
C ILE A 69 4.51 7.23 -9.36
N TYR A 70 4.39 7.12 -10.68
CA TYR A 70 5.41 7.58 -11.61
C TYR A 70 5.62 9.09 -11.54
N SER A 71 4.53 9.88 -11.60
CA SER A 71 4.58 11.33 -11.53
C SER A 71 5.15 11.82 -10.20
N LEU A 72 4.71 11.26 -9.08
CA LEU A 72 5.21 11.61 -7.76
C LEU A 72 6.73 11.42 -7.66
N ARG A 73 7.28 10.36 -8.26
CA ARG A 73 8.72 10.09 -8.25
C ARG A 73 9.52 11.02 -9.15
N ILE A 74 8.95 11.47 -10.28
CA ILE A 74 9.64 12.30 -11.27
C ILE A 74 9.48 13.78 -10.96
N ASP A 75 8.26 14.24 -10.70
CA ASP A 75 7.94 15.65 -10.52
C ASP A 75 8.61 16.23 -9.27
N THR A 76 8.74 15.44 -8.21
CA THR A 76 9.46 15.86 -7.00
C THR A 76 10.98 15.80 -7.15
N ASN A 77 11.51 15.19 -8.22
CA ASN A 77 12.94 14.88 -8.40
C ASN A 77 13.58 14.20 -7.17
N ASP A 78 12.75 13.76 -6.23
CA ASP A 78 13.16 13.16 -4.98
C ASP A 78 12.46 11.81 -4.75
N TYR A 79 13.25 10.79 -4.45
CA TYR A 79 12.71 9.49 -4.07
C TYR A 79 12.07 9.52 -2.68
N LEU A 80 12.31 10.56 -1.88
CA LEU A 80 11.83 10.66 -0.50
C LEU A 80 10.31 10.77 -0.43
N ALA A 81 9.65 11.51 -1.32
CA ALA A 81 8.19 11.59 -1.37
C ALA A 81 7.55 10.20 -1.61
N THR A 82 8.09 9.45 -2.58
CA THR A 82 7.63 8.08 -2.87
C THR A 82 7.89 7.14 -1.70
N LEU A 83 9.06 7.22 -1.07
CA LEU A 83 9.41 6.42 0.12
C LEU A 83 8.55 6.79 1.32
N LEU A 84 8.24 8.06 1.52
CA LEU A 84 7.39 8.53 2.61
C LEU A 84 5.99 7.89 2.51
N VAL A 85 5.35 7.98 1.36
CA VAL A 85 4.02 7.37 1.14
C VAL A 85 4.08 5.86 1.34
N ALA A 86 5.07 5.18 0.77
CA ALA A 86 5.25 3.73 0.94
C ALA A 86 5.49 3.35 2.42
N THR A 87 6.30 4.13 3.15
CA THR A 87 6.58 3.90 4.58
C THR A 87 5.32 4.07 5.41
N ILE A 88 4.51 5.10 5.17
CA ILE A 88 3.23 5.29 5.86
C ILE A 88 2.31 4.09 5.63
N CYS A 89 2.16 3.62 4.38
CA CYS A 89 1.31 2.47 4.06
C CYS A 89 1.80 1.20 4.76
N VAL A 90 3.08 0.86 4.64
CA VAL A 90 3.67 -0.34 5.27
C VAL A 90 3.52 -0.27 6.80
N SER A 91 3.79 0.88 7.41
CA SER A 91 3.66 1.06 8.86
C SER A 91 2.21 0.97 9.31
N THR A 92 1.27 1.47 8.50
CA THR A 92 -0.17 1.33 8.74
C THR A 92 -0.58 -0.15 8.77
N ASP A 93 -0.10 -0.96 7.81
CA ASP A 93 -0.41 -2.39 7.74
C ASP A 93 0.21 -3.17 8.90
N ILE A 94 1.46 -2.88 9.24
CA ILE A 94 2.14 -3.50 10.39
C ILE A 94 1.43 -3.13 11.69
N GLY A 95 1.11 -1.86 11.90
CA GLY A 95 0.38 -1.37 13.06
C GLY A 95 -1.01 -2.01 13.15
N GLY A 96 -1.72 -2.06 12.02
CA GLY A 96 -3.03 -2.71 11.91
C GLY A 96 -2.99 -4.17 12.32
N TYR A 97 -1.99 -4.91 11.86
CA TYR A 97 -1.81 -6.32 12.23
C TYR A 97 -1.41 -6.51 13.69
N VAL A 98 -0.41 -5.79 14.17
CA VAL A 98 0.14 -5.94 15.53
C VAL A 98 -0.90 -5.58 16.57
N PHE A 99 -1.46 -4.37 16.49
CA PHE A 99 -2.42 -3.88 17.48
C PHE A 99 -3.77 -4.61 17.37
N GLY A 100 -4.20 -4.95 16.15
CA GLY A 100 -5.40 -5.76 15.94
C GLY A 100 -5.31 -7.15 16.57
N LYS A 101 -4.13 -7.76 16.56
CA LYS A 101 -3.88 -9.07 17.18
C LYS A 101 -3.73 -8.98 18.71
N LEU A 102 -3.07 -7.93 19.22
CA LEU A 102 -2.82 -7.72 20.64
C LEU A 102 -4.10 -7.34 21.38
N PHE A 103 -4.79 -6.31 20.90
CA PHE A 103 -5.94 -5.73 21.61
C PHE A 103 -7.27 -6.34 21.17
N LYS A 104 -7.30 -7.01 20.00
CA LYS A 104 -8.53 -7.60 19.45
C LYS A 104 -9.66 -6.53 19.38
N GLY A 105 -10.88 -6.88 19.75
CA GLY A 105 -12.00 -5.94 19.81
C GLY A 105 -12.98 -6.06 18.63
N PRO A 106 -13.89 -5.09 18.46
CA PRO A 106 -14.91 -5.13 17.42
C PRO A 106 -14.28 -5.10 16.03
N LYS A 107 -14.91 -5.84 15.11
CA LYS A 107 -14.47 -5.93 13.72
C LYS A 107 -14.81 -4.65 12.96
N LEU A 108 -13.87 -4.18 12.15
CA LEU A 108 -14.04 -2.96 11.36
C LEU A 108 -15.04 -3.16 10.21
N THR A 109 -15.01 -4.32 9.55
CA THR A 109 -15.85 -4.61 8.38
C THR A 109 -16.19 -6.11 8.26
N LYS A 110 -17.30 -6.39 7.57
CA LYS A 110 -17.73 -7.76 7.27
C LYS A 110 -16.88 -8.42 6.18
N TYR A 111 -16.28 -7.64 5.29
CA TYR A 111 -15.51 -8.13 4.14
C TYR A 111 -14.10 -8.57 4.52
N SER A 112 -13.54 -7.98 5.58
CA SER A 112 -12.24 -8.33 6.15
C SER A 112 -12.38 -8.58 7.65
N PRO A 113 -12.79 -9.79 8.07
CA PRO A 113 -13.13 -10.10 9.47
C PRO A 113 -11.95 -10.06 10.43
N ASN A 114 -10.72 -9.98 9.91
CA ASN A 114 -9.50 -9.87 10.71
C ASN A 114 -9.15 -8.41 11.05
N LYS A 115 -9.78 -7.43 10.40
CA LYS A 115 -9.57 -6.01 10.69
C LYS A 115 -10.42 -5.56 11.87
N THR A 116 -9.79 -4.90 12.85
CA THR A 116 -10.42 -4.40 14.07
C THR A 116 -10.23 -2.90 14.22
N TYR A 117 -11.07 -2.24 15.01
CA TYR A 117 -10.88 -0.82 15.34
C TYR A 117 -9.56 -0.59 16.08
N ALA A 118 -9.15 -1.50 16.97
CA ALA A 118 -7.84 -1.43 17.64
C ALA A 118 -6.69 -1.46 16.62
N GLY A 119 -6.81 -2.30 15.57
CA GLY A 119 -5.85 -2.32 14.47
C GLY A 119 -5.84 -1.01 13.68
N MET A 120 -7.00 -0.41 13.41
CA MET A 120 -7.09 0.87 12.72
C MET A 120 -6.30 1.98 13.45
N PHE A 121 -6.54 2.12 14.75
CA PHE A 121 -5.80 3.09 15.57
C PHE A 121 -4.31 2.73 15.68
N GLY A 122 -3.98 1.43 15.78
CA GLY A 122 -2.59 0.96 15.76
C GLY A 122 -1.87 1.29 14.45
N GLY A 123 -2.58 1.27 13.33
CA GLY A 123 -2.06 1.71 12.03
C GLY A 123 -1.69 3.19 12.05
N TYR A 124 -2.57 4.06 12.52
CA TYR A 124 -2.27 5.50 12.67
C TYR A 124 -1.08 5.74 13.61
N PHE A 125 -1.08 5.09 14.74
CA PHE A 125 -0.01 5.24 15.75
C PHE A 125 1.35 4.86 15.17
N LEU A 126 1.45 3.70 14.53
CA LEU A 126 2.73 3.24 13.99
C LEU A 126 3.17 4.05 12.75
N SER A 127 2.25 4.54 11.93
CA SER A 127 2.59 5.42 10.81
C SER A 127 3.15 6.76 11.28
N LEU A 128 2.57 7.37 12.32
CA LEU A 128 3.09 8.60 12.92
C LEU A 128 4.51 8.39 13.51
N ILE A 129 4.73 7.30 14.24
CA ILE A 129 6.05 6.98 14.78
C ILE A 129 7.07 6.77 13.67
N SER A 130 6.72 6.02 12.61
CA SER A 130 7.67 5.69 11.57
C SER A 130 8.21 6.93 10.84
N VAL A 131 7.36 7.91 10.58
CA VAL A 131 7.79 9.13 9.87
C VAL A 131 8.64 10.06 10.73
N THR A 132 8.46 10.04 12.06
CA THR A 132 9.29 10.84 12.98
C THR A 132 10.63 10.19 13.30
N VAL A 133 10.66 8.85 13.39
CA VAL A 133 11.89 8.10 13.69
C VAL A 133 12.84 8.05 12.51
N ILE A 134 12.33 8.12 11.28
CA ILE A 134 13.15 8.12 10.07
C ILE A 134 13.60 9.56 9.75
N PRO A 135 14.84 9.95 10.08
CA PRO A 135 15.27 11.36 10.02
C PRO A 135 15.33 11.92 8.59
N PHE A 136 15.31 11.07 7.57
CA PHE A 136 15.33 11.50 6.17
C PHE A 136 14.08 12.23 5.72
N PHE A 137 12.92 11.95 6.36
CA PHE A 137 11.65 12.57 5.93
C PHE A 137 11.46 14.00 6.42
N LYS A 138 12.18 14.39 7.50
CA LYS A 138 12.09 15.72 8.11
C LYS A 138 10.64 16.17 8.41
N ILE A 139 9.77 15.21 8.74
CA ILE A 139 8.37 15.47 9.06
C ILE A 139 8.26 16.05 10.49
N ASP A 140 7.65 17.21 10.59
CA ASP A 140 7.33 17.84 11.89
C ASP A 140 5.84 17.67 12.21
N LEU A 141 5.50 16.66 13.00
CA LEU A 141 4.12 16.39 13.41
C LEU A 141 3.51 17.49 14.30
N MET A 142 4.28 18.48 14.73
CA MET A 142 3.75 19.69 15.37
C MET A 142 3.08 20.61 14.35
N GLN A 143 3.44 20.51 13.06
CA GLN A 143 2.71 21.15 11.99
C GLN A 143 1.43 20.38 11.67
N PHE A 144 0.31 21.06 11.77
CA PHE A 144 -1.02 20.42 11.57
C PHE A 144 -1.20 19.83 10.16
N SER A 145 -0.63 20.48 9.14
CA SER A 145 -0.66 19.99 7.74
C SER A 145 0.06 18.64 7.60
N GLU A 146 1.25 18.49 8.18
CA GLU A 146 2.03 17.26 8.10
C GLU A 146 1.38 16.11 8.89
N PHE A 147 0.85 16.42 10.06
CA PHE A 147 0.05 15.46 10.83
C PHE A 147 -1.17 14.97 10.03
N LEU A 148 -1.94 15.89 9.43
CA LEU A 148 -3.10 15.55 8.61
C LEU A 148 -2.71 14.75 7.37
N PHE A 149 -1.57 15.04 6.75
CA PHE A 149 -1.07 14.29 5.62
C PHE A 149 -0.84 12.81 5.99
N VAL A 150 -0.11 12.54 7.08
CA VAL A 150 0.18 11.17 7.52
C VAL A 150 -1.11 10.42 7.85
N ILE A 151 -2.03 11.03 8.59
CA ILE A 151 -3.33 10.43 8.93
C ILE A 151 -4.18 10.22 7.66
N GLY A 152 -4.17 11.16 6.73
CA GLY A 152 -4.89 11.05 5.46
C GLY A 152 -4.40 9.87 4.62
N ILE A 153 -3.08 9.74 4.40
CA ILE A 153 -2.47 8.63 3.67
C ILE A 153 -2.79 7.29 4.35
N SER A 154 -2.62 7.22 5.67
CA SER A 154 -2.92 6.01 6.45
C SER A 154 -4.40 5.62 6.34
N SER A 155 -5.33 6.61 6.40
CA SER A 155 -6.76 6.38 6.25
C SER A 155 -7.12 5.83 4.86
N VAL A 156 -6.59 6.46 3.81
CA VAL A 156 -6.84 6.05 2.43
C VAL A 156 -6.25 4.67 2.14
N SER A 157 -5.07 4.35 2.68
CA SER A 157 -4.47 3.02 2.59
C SER A 157 -5.37 1.96 3.23
N GLN A 158 -5.89 2.20 4.44
CA GLN A 158 -6.79 1.28 5.13
C GLN A 158 -8.12 1.09 4.38
N ILE A 159 -8.67 2.15 3.80
CA ILE A 159 -9.88 2.10 2.97
C ILE A 159 -9.59 1.29 1.70
N GLY A 160 -8.46 1.51 1.04
CA GLY A 160 -8.03 0.79 -0.16
C GLY A 160 -7.99 -0.71 0.03
N ASP A 161 -7.33 -1.18 1.10
CA ASP A 161 -7.29 -2.60 1.45
C ASP A 161 -8.71 -3.17 1.72
N ILE A 162 -9.62 -2.39 2.34
CA ILE A 162 -11.02 -2.82 2.51
C ILE A 162 -11.74 -2.93 1.15
N VAL A 163 -11.52 -1.97 0.26
CA VAL A 163 -12.14 -1.96 -1.08
C VAL A 163 -11.66 -3.16 -1.91
N ILE A 164 -10.36 -3.43 -1.95
CA ILE A 164 -9.84 -4.61 -2.66
C ILE A 164 -10.33 -5.90 -2.00
N SER A 165 -10.38 -5.96 -0.66
CA SER A 165 -10.96 -7.09 0.06
C SER A 165 -12.43 -7.33 -0.32
N TYR A 166 -13.23 -6.27 -0.52
CA TYR A 166 -14.60 -6.37 -1.01
C TYR A 166 -14.67 -6.99 -2.41
N PHE A 167 -13.86 -6.52 -3.37
CA PHE A 167 -13.81 -7.09 -4.72
C PHE A 167 -13.36 -8.56 -4.72
N LYS A 168 -12.40 -8.93 -3.88
CA LYS A 168 -12.01 -10.35 -3.69
C LYS A 168 -13.22 -11.20 -3.26
N ARG A 169 -14.04 -10.71 -2.32
CA ARG A 169 -15.25 -11.46 -1.88
C ARG A 169 -16.33 -11.53 -2.96
N LEU A 170 -16.53 -10.45 -3.73
CA LEU A 170 -17.44 -10.49 -4.89
C LEU A 170 -17.01 -11.52 -5.94
N SER A 171 -15.72 -11.75 -6.07
CA SER A 171 -15.13 -12.76 -6.97
C SER A 171 -14.99 -14.14 -6.34
N LYS A 172 -15.45 -14.32 -5.09
CA LYS A 172 -15.39 -15.57 -4.31
C LYS A 172 -13.96 -16.11 -4.12
N ILE A 173 -12.98 -15.22 -4.10
CA ILE A 173 -11.57 -15.57 -3.84
C ILE A 173 -11.11 -14.94 -2.53
N LYS A 174 -9.99 -15.43 -2.01
CA LYS A 174 -9.34 -14.89 -0.81
C LYS A 174 -8.10 -14.07 -1.18
N ASP A 175 -7.29 -14.60 -2.07
CA ASP A 175 -6.03 -14.01 -2.51
C ASP A 175 -6.09 -13.80 -4.03
N THR A 176 -5.46 -12.72 -4.56
CA THR A 176 -5.54 -12.37 -5.98
C THR A 176 -4.63 -13.22 -6.86
N GLY A 177 -3.61 -13.82 -6.28
CA GLY A 177 -2.64 -14.65 -7.01
C GLY A 177 -1.80 -15.54 -6.08
N LYS A 178 -0.76 -16.16 -6.66
CA LYS A 178 0.22 -16.99 -5.94
C LYS A 178 1.66 -16.63 -6.35
N ILE A 179 1.86 -15.42 -6.88
CA ILE A 179 3.15 -15.01 -7.46
C ILE A 179 4.20 -14.86 -6.36
N ILE A 180 3.81 -14.36 -5.18
CA ILE A 180 4.73 -14.19 -4.06
C ILE A 180 4.61 -15.39 -3.11
N PRO A 181 5.65 -16.23 -2.99
CA PRO A 181 5.60 -17.41 -2.12
C PRO A 181 5.27 -17.06 -0.67
N GLY A 182 4.20 -17.67 -0.14
CA GLY A 182 3.71 -17.43 1.22
C GLY A 182 2.92 -16.12 1.43
N HIS A 183 2.87 -15.23 0.43
CA HIS A 183 2.22 -13.92 0.54
C HIS A 183 0.99 -13.72 -0.36
N GLY A 184 0.71 -14.62 -1.32
CA GLY A 184 -0.40 -14.48 -2.27
C GLY A 184 -0.01 -13.72 -3.53
N GLY A 185 -0.88 -12.85 -4.02
CA GLY A 185 -0.62 -11.99 -5.18
C GLY A 185 0.14 -10.72 -4.84
N LEU A 186 0.65 -10.05 -5.87
CA LEU A 186 1.27 -8.74 -5.75
C LEU A 186 0.22 -7.67 -5.39
N LEU A 187 -0.97 -7.75 -5.97
CA LEU A 187 -2.09 -6.85 -5.65
C LEU A 187 -2.48 -6.95 -4.16
N ASP A 188 -2.36 -8.14 -3.54
CA ASP A 188 -2.60 -8.34 -2.11
C ASP A 188 -1.56 -7.64 -1.20
N ARG A 189 -0.46 -7.13 -1.77
CA ARG A 189 0.62 -6.45 -1.03
C ARG A 189 0.59 -4.94 -1.20
N VAL A 190 -0.06 -4.45 -2.23
CA VAL A 190 -0.12 -3.02 -2.56
C VAL A 190 -1.56 -2.49 -2.59
N ASP A 191 -2.53 -3.28 -2.13
CA ASP A 191 -3.96 -2.97 -2.18
C ASP A 191 -4.31 -1.63 -1.49
N GLY A 192 -3.66 -1.27 -0.39
CA GLY A 192 -3.76 0.06 0.21
C GLY A 192 -2.97 1.13 -0.56
N MET A 193 -1.78 0.78 -1.06
CA MET A 193 -0.88 1.72 -1.74
C MET A 193 -1.48 2.28 -3.03
N ILE A 194 -2.17 1.45 -3.83
CA ILE A 194 -2.80 1.89 -5.09
C ILE A 194 -3.87 2.98 -4.89
N PHE A 195 -4.39 3.17 -3.69
CA PHE A 195 -5.27 4.27 -3.32
C PHE A 195 -4.49 5.44 -2.68
N ALA A 196 -3.50 5.12 -1.85
CA ALA A 196 -2.71 6.11 -1.13
C ALA A 196 -1.88 6.99 -2.06
N PHE A 197 -1.27 6.43 -3.11
CA PHE A 197 -0.46 7.20 -4.06
C PHE A 197 -1.24 8.25 -4.86
N PRO A 198 -2.41 7.95 -5.46
CA PRO A 198 -3.25 8.97 -6.07
C PRO A 198 -3.64 10.10 -5.10
N PHE A 199 -3.97 9.76 -3.87
CA PHE A 199 -4.31 10.74 -2.85
C PHE A 199 -3.11 11.63 -2.49
N ALA A 200 -1.93 11.04 -2.28
CA ALA A 200 -0.69 11.78 -2.04
C ALA A 200 -0.36 12.70 -3.21
N PHE A 201 -0.44 12.21 -4.45
CA PHE A 201 -0.19 12.99 -5.65
C PHE A 201 -1.08 14.24 -5.71
N ILE A 202 -2.38 14.10 -5.42
CA ILE A 202 -3.31 15.24 -5.39
C ILE A 202 -2.88 16.27 -4.34
N ILE A 203 -2.49 15.84 -3.14
CA ILE A 203 -2.05 16.75 -2.07
C ILE A 203 -0.79 17.50 -2.47
N PHE A 204 0.19 16.81 -3.03
CA PHE A 204 1.43 17.44 -3.53
C PHE A 204 1.14 18.39 -4.71
N PHE A 205 0.26 18.02 -5.63
CA PHE A 205 -0.09 18.82 -6.79
C PHE A 205 -0.81 20.12 -6.42
N ILE A 206 -1.66 20.11 -5.38
CA ILE A 206 -2.38 21.30 -4.89
C ILE A 206 -1.46 22.18 -4.02
N GLY A 207 -0.26 21.71 -3.68
CA GLY A 207 0.69 22.47 -2.85
C GLY A 207 0.26 22.55 -1.37
N LEU A 208 -0.47 21.56 -0.87
CA LEU A 208 -0.87 21.48 0.53
C LEU A 208 0.21 20.83 1.41
N PHE A 209 1.28 20.31 0.77
CA PHE A 209 2.39 19.63 1.44
C PHE A 209 3.71 19.89 0.71
#